data_6271c69945409dcb1e19d40281fb02b7
#
_entry.id   6271c69945409dcb1e19d40281fb02b7
#
_cell.length_a   1.000
_cell.length_b   1.000
_cell.length_c   1.000
_cell.angle_alpha   90.00
_cell.angle_beta   90.00
_cell.angle_gamma   90.00
#
_symmetry.space_group_name_H-M   'P 1'
#
loop_
_entity.id
_entity.type
_entity.pdbx_description
1 polymer ?
#
loop_
_entity_poly.entity_id
_entity_poly.type
_entity_poly.pdbx_seq_one_letter_code
_entity_poly.pdbx_strand_id
1 'polypeptide(L)'
;MKKRTPIRSKELAIDKENLISFVKLVKDNFYEDKNSYKNIRDNAVKSYNPTLITSDCENVFNEQLEAAPLRLSFIETIKAVINQFGLKSSDATIVYYVSYMLLDLLGVSKETRRKVKFRNMQTDCMHSFFGSYCDCFVSDDAGILKKSKTLYKLFNFETKIYSIDEFIQTFDEAINNNQKHVSEYFKEICTDYEKKEVIWAESLTQYTLTQLRASNIYFGYFNYMSERTSKDETVIILHKNKRASQLLLIQEIEIVVNRLVRSFNEIGATFSLFNKDVEFSQMRTGNWNRILKLNDADICLTNAQDPFMLYLWINVRHPVSIQS
;
A
#
# COMPACT_ATOMS: atom_id res chain seq x y z
N MET A 1 15.89 -12.97 -14.39
CA MET A 1 14.74 -12.60 -13.54
C MET A 1 13.74 -11.85 -14.39
N LYS A 2 12.53 -12.39 -14.64
CA LYS A 2 11.47 -11.65 -15.34
C LYS A 2 10.94 -10.58 -14.37
N LYS A 3 11.09 -9.30 -14.71
CA LYS A 3 10.49 -8.18 -13.98
C LYS A 3 8.98 -8.41 -13.93
N ARG A 4 8.45 -8.72 -12.74
CA ARG A 4 7.00 -8.70 -12.49
C ARG A 4 6.60 -7.22 -12.46
N THR A 5 5.91 -6.77 -13.48
CA THR A 5 5.31 -5.42 -13.51
C THR A 5 4.21 -5.41 -12.45
N PRO A 6 4.27 -4.57 -11.42
CA PRO A 6 3.16 -4.44 -10.48
C PRO A 6 1.92 -3.96 -11.24
N ILE A 7 0.75 -4.48 -10.87
CA ILE A 7 -0.56 -4.04 -11.43
C ILE A 7 -0.83 -2.54 -11.15
N ARG A 8 -0.02 -1.91 -10.32
CA ARG A 8 0.05 -0.46 -10.10
C ARG A 8 0.75 0.28 -11.22
N SER A 9 0.41 0.05 -12.46
CA SER A 9 0.78 0.99 -13.50
C SER A 9 -0.32 2.06 -13.61
N LYS A 10 0.07 3.23 -13.39
CA LYS A 10 -0.31 4.62 -13.73
C LYS A 10 -1.77 5.00 -14.07
N GLU A 11 -2.68 4.09 -14.39
CA GLU A 11 -4.06 4.45 -14.77
C GLU A 11 -5.04 3.35 -14.32
N LEU A 12 -5.51 3.44 -13.08
CA LEU A 12 -6.74 2.79 -12.66
C LEU A 12 -7.94 3.60 -13.20
N ALA A 13 -8.09 3.65 -14.50
CA ALA A 13 -9.33 4.10 -15.10
C ALA A 13 -10.35 2.98 -14.88
N ILE A 14 -11.35 3.23 -14.02
CA ILE A 14 -12.52 2.38 -13.93
C ILE A 14 -13.26 2.53 -15.26
N ASP A 15 -13.20 1.49 -16.08
CA ASP A 15 -13.99 1.45 -17.31
C ASP A 15 -15.46 1.25 -16.93
N LYS A 16 -16.24 2.34 -17.00
CA LYS A 16 -17.63 2.37 -16.56
C LYS A 16 -18.50 1.34 -17.29
N GLU A 17 -18.29 1.14 -18.58
CA GLU A 17 -19.07 0.18 -19.39
C GLU A 17 -18.72 -1.26 -19.01
N ASN A 18 -17.45 -1.53 -18.77
CA ASN A 18 -16.96 -2.83 -18.32
C ASN A 18 -17.52 -3.16 -16.92
N LEU A 19 -17.53 -2.18 -16.01
CA LEU A 19 -18.10 -2.34 -14.68
C LEU A 19 -19.60 -2.60 -14.72
N ILE A 20 -20.36 -1.89 -15.58
CA ILE A 20 -21.80 -2.11 -15.75
C ILE A 20 -22.07 -3.54 -16.28
N SER A 21 -21.32 -3.99 -17.29
CA SER A 21 -21.42 -5.31 -17.84
C SER A 21 -21.13 -6.39 -16.81
N PHE A 22 -20.11 -6.17 -15.97
CA PHE A 22 -19.78 -7.05 -14.85
C PHE A 22 -20.88 -7.12 -13.80
N VAL A 23 -21.41 -5.95 -13.37
CA VAL A 23 -22.51 -5.89 -12.40
C VAL A 23 -23.75 -6.61 -12.90
N LYS A 24 -24.08 -6.47 -14.20
CA LYS A 24 -25.20 -7.18 -14.83
C LYS A 24 -24.98 -8.68 -14.81
N LEU A 25 -23.81 -9.15 -15.21
CA LEU A 25 -23.43 -10.56 -15.18
C LEU A 25 -23.55 -11.17 -13.78
N VAL A 26 -23.05 -10.45 -12.77
CA VAL A 26 -23.14 -10.87 -11.36
C VAL A 26 -24.59 -10.94 -10.90
N LYS A 27 -25.40 -9.93 -11.25
CA LYS A 27 -26.82 -9.91 -10.93
C LYS A 27 -27.54 -11.10 -11.54
N ASP A 28 -27.41 -11.31 -12.83
CA ASP A 28 -28.14 -12.33 -13.58
C ASP A 28 -27.77 -13.76 -13.15
N ASN A 29 -26.51 -14.00 -12.75
CA ASN A 29 -26.03 -15.34 -12.42
C ASN A 29 -26.02 -15.69 -10.93
N PHE A 30 -25.94 -14.71 -10.03
CA PHE A 30 -25.71 -14.97 -8.60
C PHE A 30 -26.75 -14.34 -7.67
N TYR A 31 -27.47 -13.31 -8.10
CA TYR A 31 -28.49 -12.66 -7.26
C TYR A 31 -29.88 -13.26 -7.44
N GLU A 32 -30.23 -13.69 -8.64
CA GLU A 32 -31.56 -14.21 -8.94
C GLU A 32 -31.75 -15.62 -8.39
N ASP A 33 -30.71 -16.45 -8.38
CA ASP A 33 -30.73 -17.76 -7.74
C ASP A 33 -29.90 -17.78 -6.46
N LYS A 34 -30.59 -17.70 -5.32
CA LYS A 34 -29.96 -17.70 -3.97
C LYS A 34 -29.10 -18.96 -3.67
N ASN A 35 -29.31 -20.05 -4.38
CA ASN A 35 -28.60 -21.30 -4.18
C ASN A 35 -27.49 -21.53 -5.22
N SER A 36 -27.49 -20.81 -6.34
CA SER A 36 -26.54 -21.00 -7.43
C SER A 36 -25.11 -20.87 -6.96
N TYR A 37 -24.80 -19.78 -6.28
CA TYR A 37 -23.44 -19.55 -5.76
C TYR A 37 -22.98 -20.64 -4.79
N LYS A 38 -23.86 -21.06 -3.87
CA LYS A 38 -23.57 -22.13 -2.93
C LYS A 38 -23.32 -23.46 -3.63
N ASN A 39 -24.14 -23.79 -4.61
CA ASN A 39 -24.00 -25.03 -5.39
C ASN A 39 -22.70 -25.05 -6.18
N ILE A 40 -22.34 -23.94 -6.84
CA ILE A 40 -21.06 -23.79 -7.56
C ILE A 40 -19.89 -23.98 -6.61
N ARG A 41 -19.91 -23.31 -5.46
CA ARG A 41 -18.87 -23.43 -4.44
C ARG A 41 -18.75 -24.87 -3.90
N ASP A 42 -19.86 -25.47 -3.51
CA ASP A 42 -19.86 -26.84 -2.95
C ASP A 42 -19.34 -27.85 -3.98
N ASN A 43 -19.64 -27.66 -5.25
CA ASN A 43 -19.11 -28.48 -6.35
C ASN A 43 -17.61 -28.21 -6.59
N ALA A 44 -17.19 -26.95 -6.60
CA ALA A 44 -15.78 -26.59 -6.73
C ALA A 44 -14.95 -27.18 -5.59
N VAL A 45 -15.37 -27.04 -4.34
CA VAL A 45 -14.68 -27.59 -3.17
C VAL A 45 -14.61 -29.14 -3.21
N LYS A 46 -15.62 -29.82 -3.76
CA LYS A 46 -15.57 -31.29 -3.95
C LYS A 46 -14.58 -31.70 -5.04
N SER A 47 -14.44 -30.89 -6.09
CA SER A 47 -13.58 -31.18 -7.24
C SER A 47 -12.10 -30.84 -6.99
N TYR A 48 -11.86 -29.81 -6.21
CA TYR A 48 -10.52 -29.35 -5.82
C TYR A 48 -10.27 -29.80 -4.38
N ASN A 49 -9.47 -30.79 -4.14
CA ASN A 49 -9.17 -31.26 -2.79
C ASN A 49 -8.67 -30.07 -1.91
N PRO A 50 -9.49 -29.55 -0.97
CA PRO A 50 -9.19 -28.32 -0.25
C PRO A 50 -7.97 -28.44 0.70
N THR A 51 -7.49 -29.65 0.98
CA THR A 51 -6.30 -29.87 1.80
C THR A 51 -5.00 -29.39 1.14
N LEU A 52 -4.95 -29.29 -0.17
CA LEU A 52 -3.78 -28.77 -0.89
C LEU A 52 -3.69 -27.24 -0.84
N ILE A 53 -4.78 -26.54 -0.56
CA ILE A 53 -4.87 -25.08 -0.67
C ILE A 53 -4.73 -24.39 0.71
N THR A 54 -4.76 -25.15 1.81
CA THR A 54 -4.99 -24.58 3.14
C THR A 54 -3.74 -24.28 3.98
N SER A 55 -2.58 -24.89 3.68
CA SER A 55 -1.44 -24.78 4.57
C SER A 55 -0.56 -23.54 4.37
N ASP A 56 -0.41 -23.05 3.13
CA ASP A 56 0.43 -21.89 2.86
C ASP A 56 -0.06 -21.06 1.65
N CYS A 57 -1.33 -20.60 1.74
CA CYS A 57 -1.94 -19.79 0.67
C CYS A 57 -1.14 -18.53 0.34
N GLU A 58 -0.34 -18.03 1.28
CA GLU A 58 0.37 -16.78 1.10
C GLU A 58 1.61 -16.91 0.21
N ASN A 59 2.26 -18.08 0.19
CA ASN A 59 3.55 -18.23 -0.47
C ASN A 59 3.52 -19.01 -1.79
N VAL A 60 2.62 -19.98 -1.95
CA VAL A 60 2.69 -20.98 -3.05
C VAL A 60 1.39 -21.04 -3.86
N PHE A 61 0.38 -20.27 -3.49
CA PHE A 61 -0.99 -20.41 -4.02
C PHE A 61 -1.06 -20.32 -5.54
N ASN A 62 -0.31 -19.41 -6.15
CA ASN A 62 -0.37 -19.20 -7.59
C ASN A 62 0.11 -20.45 -8.38
N GLU A 63 1.07 -21.18 -7.85
CA GLU A 63 1.73 -22.32 -8.49
C GLU A 63 1.06 -23.66 -8.13
N GLN A 64 0.41 -23.73 -6.97
CA GLN A 64 -0.28 -24.95 -6.53
C GLN A 64 -1.45 -25.37 -7.43
N LEU A 65 -2.07 -24.40 -8.10
CA LEU A 65 -3.16 -24.67 -9.04
C LEU A 65 -2.67 -25.30 -10.35
N GLU A 66 -1.41 -25.13 -10.73
CA GLU A 66 -0.82 -25.81 -11.89
C GLU A 66 -0.76 -27.33 -11.70
N ALA A 67 -0.62 -27.80 -10.47
CA ALA A 67 -0.68 -29.21 -10.09
C ALA A 67 -2.12 -29.74 -9.99
N ALA A 68 -3.14 -28.87 -10.02
CA ALA A 68 -4.55 -29.22 -9.99
C ALA A 68 -5.08 -29.61 -11.37
N PRO A 69 -6.28 -30.22 -11.47
CA PRO A 69 -6.87 -30.64 -12.75
C PRO A 69 -6.96 -29.53 -13.80
N LEU A 70 -6.97 -28.26 -13.42
CA LEU A 70 -7.01 -27.11 -14.34
C LEU A 70 -5.70 -26.88 -15.08
N ARG A 71 -4.57 -27.36 -14.56
CA ARG A 71 -3.22 -27.12 -15.12
C ARG A 71 -2.89 -25.65 -15.43
N LEU A 72 -3.55 -24.73 -14.74
CA LEU A 72 -3.40 -23.28 -14.87
C LEU A 72 -2.99 -22.70 -13.53
N SER A 73 -2.08 -21.73 -13.55
CA SER A 73 -1.81 -20.93 -12.37
C SER A 73 -3.05 -20.12 -11.96
N PHE A 74 -3.07 -19.62 -10.72
CA PHE A 74 -4.21 -18.81 -10.26
C PHE A 74 -4.42 -17.56 -11.14
N ILE A 75 -3.34 -16.89 -11.53
CA ILE A 75 -3.41 -15.72 -12.42
C ILE A 75 -3.95 -16.10 -13.80
N GLU A 76 -3.56 -17.23 -14.35
CA GLU A 76 -4.09 -17.70 -15.63
C GLU A 76 -5.56 -18.07 -15.53
N THR A 77 -5.97 -18.66 -14.41
CA THR A 77 -7.37 -18.94 -14.12
C THR A 77 -8.21 -17.67 -14.05
N ILE A 78 -7.71 -16.63 -13.36
CA ILE A 78 -8.37 -15.31 -13.32
C ILE A 78 -8.54 -14.75 -14.73
N LYS A 79 -7.49 -14.78 -15.54
CA LYS A 79 -7.52 -14.29 -16.92
C LYS A 79 -8.51 -15.07 -17.78
N ALA A 80 -8.53 -16.40 -17.65
CA ALA A 80 -9.45 -17.26 -18.38
C ALA A 80 -10.91 -16.93 -18.03
N VAL A 81 -11.22 -16.78 -16.74
CA VAL A 81 -12.57 -16.39 -16.27
C VAL A 81 -12.97 -15.01 -16.80
N ILE A 82 -12.11 -14.02 -16.70
CA ILE A 82 -12.36 -12.66 -17.20
C ILE A 82 -12.64 -12.69 -18.70
N ASN A 83 -11.81 -13.39 -19.47
CA ASN A 83 -11.96 -13.51 -20.92
C ASN A 83 -13.26 -14.26 -21.31
N GLN A 84 -13.60 -15.33 -20.58
CA GLN A 84 -14.84 -16.10 -20.82
C GLN A 84 -16.09 -15.23 -20.69
N PHE A 85 -16.05 -14.24 -19.81
CA PHE A 85 -17.17 -13.31 -19.62
C PHE A 85 -17.06 -12.03 -20.48
N GLY A 86 -16.10 -11.95 -21.40
CA GLY A 86 -15.92 -10.80 -22.27
C GLY A 86 -15.52 -9.51 -21.53
N LEU A 87 -14.95 -9.63 -20.32
CA LEU A 87 -14.54 -8.52 -19.48
C LEU A 87 -13.08 -8.12 -19.79
N LYS A 88 -12.73 -6.88 -19.47
CA LYS A 88 -11.36 -6.37 -19.67
C LYS A 88 -10.48 -6.69 -18.45
N SER A 89 -9.39 -7.40 -18.69
CA SER A 89 -8.39 -7.72 -17.66
C SER A 89 -7.53 -6.52 -17.22
N SER A 90 -7.71 -5.36 -17.82
CA SER A 90 -7.06 -4.10 -17.42
C SER A 90 -7.77 -3.39 -16.26
N ASP A 91 -9.01 -3.77 -15.94
CA ASP A 91 -9.76 -3.20 -14.82
C ASP A 91 -9.38 -3.89 -13.51
N ALA A 92 -8.64 -3.19 -12.65
CA ALA A 92 -8.16 -3.73 -11.39
C ALA A 92 -9.30 -4.13 -10.43
N THR A 93 -10.43 -3.43 -10.46
CA THR A 93 -11.59 -3.77 -9.63
C THR A 93 -12.15 -5.13 -10.02
N ILE A 94 -12.30 -5.38 -11.32
CA ILE A 94 -12.80 -6.65 -11.85
C ILE A 94 -11.81 -7.76 -11.59
N VAL A 95 -10.52 -7.54 -11.85
CA VAL A 95 -9.46 -8.52 -11.58
C VAL A 95 -9.46 -8.90 -10.11
N TYR A 96 -9.53 -7.91 -9.21
CA TYR A 96 -9.56 -8.18 -7.78
C TYR A 96 -10.82 -8.93 -7.36
N TYR A 97 -11.98 -8.51 -7.86
CA TYR A 97 -13.26 -9.14 -7.54
C TYR A 97 -13.30 -10.60 -7.98
N VAL A 98 -12.93 -10.88 -9.22
CA VAL A 98 -12.86 -12.26 -9.75
C VAL A 98 -11.87 -13.10 -8.94
N SER A 99 -10.73 -12.53 -8.57
CA SER A 99 -9.74 -13.21 -7.73
C SER A 99 -10.29 -13.55 -6.36
N TYR A 100 -10.95 -12.61 -5.70
CA TYR A 100 -11.56 -12.82 -4.38
C TYR A 100 -12.67 -13.88 -4.42
N MET A 101 -13.52 -13.82 -5.44
CA MET A 101 -14.57 -14.81 -5.68
C MET A 101 -13.97 -16.21 -5.91
N LEU A 102 -12.92 -16.32 -6.70
CA LEU A 102 -12.24 -17.61 -6.94
C LEU A 102 -11.63 -18.18 -5.66
N LEU A 103 -11.01 -17.35 -4.79
CA LEU A 103 -10.53 -17.82 -3.50
C LEU A 103 -11.65 -18.36 -2.63
N ASP A 104 -12.82 -17.71 -2.65
CA ASP A 104 -13.98 -18.20 -1.90
C ASP A 104 -14.52 -19.51 -2.47
N LEU A 105 -14.62 -19.63 -3.81
CA LEU A 105 -15.02 -20.86 -4.50
C LEU A 105 -14.05 -22.01 -4.24
N LEU A 106 -12.77 -21.74 -4.15
CA LEU A 106 -11.72 -22.73 -3.84
C LEU A 106 -11.67 -23.10 -2.35
N GLY A 107 -12.49 -22.47 -1.51
CA GLY A 107 -12.61 -22.82 -0.09
C GLY A 107 -11.44 -22.34 0.78
N VAL A 108 -10.75 -21.27 0.38
CA VAL A 108 -9.62 -20.71 1.13
C VAL A 108 -10.01 -20.24 2.54
N SER A 109 -11.27 -19.90 2.76
CA SER A 109 -11.79 -19.64 4.11
C SER A 109 -12.60 -20.83 4.61
N LYS A 110 -12.32 -21.28 5.84
CA LYS A 110 -13.05 -22.37 6.50
C LYS A 110 -14.42 -21.96 7.06
N GLU A 111 -15.12 -21.01 6.43
CA GLU A 111 -16.44 -20.65 6.90
C GLU A 111 -17.41 -21.83 6.85
N THR A 112 -18.11 -22.05 7.96
CA THR A 112 -19.09 -23.12 8.06
C THR A 112 -20.18 -22.92 6.99
N ARG A 113 -20.50 -23.98 6.27
CA ARG A 113 -21.43 -24.04 5.11
C ARG A 113 -22.78 -23.31 5.28
N ARG A 114 -23.17 -22.92 6.51
CA ARG A 114 -24.49 -22.32 6.81
C ARG A 114 -24.60 -20.81 6.59
N LYS A 115 -23.49 -20.05 6.50
CA LYS A 115 -23.52 -18.58 6.52
C LYS A 115 -23.18 -17.89 5.20
N VAL A 116 -22.70 -18.62 4.19
CA VAL A 116 -22.18 -18.00 2.98
C VAL A 116 -23.31 -17.57 2.07
N LYS A 117 -23.58 -16.28 2.07
CA LYS A 117 -24.42 -15.62 1.06
C LYS A 117 -23.49 -14.89 0.10
N PHE A 118 -23.76 -14.96 -1.19
CA PHE A 118 -23.02 -14.25 -2.22
C PHE A 118 -22.85 -12.75 -1.88
N ARG A 119 -23.90 -12.13 -1.35
CA ARG A 119 -23.88 -10.73 -0.91
C ARG A 119 -22.81 -10.44 0.16
N ASN A 120 -22.61 -11.35 1.12
CA ASN A 120 -21.58 -11.18 2.13
C ASN A 120 -20.18 -11.23 1.50
N MET A 121 -19.93 -12.25 0.65
CA MET A 121 -18.68 -12.35 -0.10
C MET A 121 -18.39 -11.10 -0.91
N GLN A 122 -19.41 -10.52 -1.54
CA GLN A 122 -19.26 -9.28 -2.31
C GLN A 122 -18.89 -8.10 -1.42
N THR A 123 -19.56 -7.94 -0.28
CA THR A 123 -19.27 -6.88 0.69
C THR A 123 -17.84 -7.01 1.21
N ASP A 124 -17.44 -8.21 1.60
CA ASP A 124 -16.11 -8.53 2.09
C ASP A 124 -15.03 -8.25 1.03
N CYS A 125 -15.32 -8.62 -0.23
CA CYS A 125 -14.44 -8.32 -1.35
C CYS A 125 -14.24 -6.82 -1.54
N MET A 126 -15.33 -6.02 -1.48
CA MET A 126 -15.25 -4.57 -1.64
C MET A 126 -14.50 -3.92 -0.48
N HIS A 127 -14.73 -4.35 0.76
CA HIS A 127 -13.97 -3.88 1.92
C HIS A 127 -12.48 -4.17 1.75
N SER A 128 -12.13 -5.40 1.35
CA SER A 128 -10.77 -5.80 1.09
C SER A 128 -10.15 -5.00 -0.07
N PHE A 129 -10.87 -4.80 -1.18
CA PHE A 129 -10.38 -4.02 -2.31
C PHE A 129 -10.10 -2.56 -1.92
N PHE A 130 -11.05 -1.88 -1.29
CA PHE A 130 -10.82 -0.50 -0.85
C PHE A 130 -9.78 -0.41 0.26
N GLY A 131 -9.72 -1.40 1.15
CA GLY A 131 -8.66 -1.52 2.14
C GLY A 131 -7.26 -1.52 1.53
N SER A 132 -7.09 -2.04 0.30
CA SER A 132 -5.80 -2.05 -0.39
C SER A 132 -5.25 -0.66 -0.73
N TYR A 133 -6.07 0.37 -0.64
CA TYR A 133 -5.68 1.78 -0.82
C TYR A 133 -5.35 2.49 0.50
N CYS A 134 -5.50 1.79 1.63
CA CYS A 134 -5.18 2.31 2.95
C CYS A 134 -3.78 1.85 3.41
N ASP A 135 -3.21 2.48 4.41
CA ASP A 135 -1.96 2.02 5.00
C ASP A 135 -2.15 0.71 5.78
N CYS A 136 -3.31 0.56 6.40
CA CYS A 136 -3.70 -0.63 7.14
C CYS A 136 -5.10 -1.08 6.75
N PHE A 137 -5.32 -2.39 6.73
CA PHE A 137 -6.62 -3.03 6.65
C PHE A 137 -6.83 -3.88 7.90
N VAL A 138 -7.84 -3.54 8.69
CA VAL A 138 -8.13 -4.21 9.96
C VAL A 138 -9.47 -4.91 9.89
N SER A 139 -9.55 -6.14 10.31
CA SER A 139 -10.80 -6.90 10.37
C SER A 139 -10.74 -7.94 11.49
N ASP A 140 -11.90 -8.30 12.02
CA ASP A 140 -12.07 -9.42 12.95
C ASP A 140 -12.50 -10.71 12.22
N ASP A 141 -12.83 -10.62 10.95
CA ASP A 141 -13.23 -11.77 10.13
C ASP A 141 -12.01 -12.50 9.59
N ALA A 142 -11.76 -13.71 10.13
CA ALA A 142 -10.62 -14.53 9.72
C ALA A 142 -10.66 -14.91 8.23
N GLY A 143 -11.84 -15.04 7.63
CA GLY A 143 -12.00 -15.33 6.21
C GLY A 143 -11.58 -14.15 5.32
N ILE A 144 -12.00 -12.93 5.69
CA ILE A 144 -11.56 -11.70 5.01
C ILE A 144 -10.05 -11.55 5.14
N LEU A 145 -9.51 -11.68 6.36
CA LEU A 145 -8.07 -11.54 6.62
C LEU A 145 -7.25 -12.50 5.76
N LYS A 146 -7.63 -13.77 5.72
CA LYS A 146 -6.91 -14.79 4.96
C LYS A 146 -6.93 -14.51 3.45
N LYS A 147 -8.11 -14.23 2.88
CA LYS A 147 -8.25 -13.90 1.45
C LYS A 147 -7.51 -12.62 1.09
N SER A 148 -7.61 -11.58 1.93
CA SER A 148 -6.91 -10.31 1.73
C SER A 148 -5.40 -10.48 1.78
N LYS A 149 -4.85 -11.19 2.77
CA LYS A 149 -3.40 -11.49 2.87
C LYS A 149 -2.89 -12.17 1.61
N THR A 150 -3.64 -13.17 1.10
CA THR A 150 -3.29 -13.89 -0.13
C THR A 150 -3.28 -12.96 -1.35
N LEU A 151 -4.34 -12.16 -1.54
CA LEU A 151 -4.43 -11.27 -2.71
C LEU A 151 -3.47 -10.09 -2.63
N TYR A 152 -3.28 -9.50 -1.46
CA TYR A 152 -2.34 -8.39 -1.29
C TYR A 152 -0.92 -8.82 -1.63
N LYS A 153 -0.54 -10.02 -1.23
CA LYS A 153 0.75 -10.58 -1.61
C LYS A 153 0.83 -10.89 -3.10
N LEU A 154 -0.21 -11.51 -3.68
CA LEU A 154 -0.26 -11.83 -5.11
C LEU A 154 -0.15 -10.57 -5.98
N PHE A 155 -0.83 -9.50 -5.61
CA PHE A 155 -0.86 -8.24 -6.34
C PHE A 155 0.19 -7.22 -5.89
N ASN A 156 1.04 -7.63 -4.94
CA ASN A 156 2.08 -6.77 -4.37
C ASN A 156 1.54 -5.46 -3.80
N PHE A 157 0.42 -5.54 -3.06
CA PHE A 157 -0.09 -4.40 -2.31
C PHE A 157 0.71 -4.25 -1.01
N GLU A 158 1.01 -3.02 -0.64
CA GLU A 158 1.84 -2.69 0.52
C GLU A 158 1.03 -2.46 1.79
N THR A 159 -0.29 -2.49 1.69
CA THR A 159 -1.21 -2.34 2.83
C THR A 159 -0.95 -3.45 3.85
N LYS A 160 -0.69 -3.07 5.08
CA LYS A 160 -0.54 -4.01 6.20
C LYS A 160 -1.90 -4.52 6.63
N ILE A 161 -2.01 -5.82 6.87
CA ILE A 161 -3.26 -6.47 7.25
C ILE A 161 -3.13 -6.97 8.68
N TYR A 162 -4.09 -6.59 9.52
CA TYR A 162 -4.12 -6.91 10.94
C TYR A 162 -5.47 -7.47 11.36
N SER A 163 -5.47 -8.39 12.33
CA SER A 163 -6.61 -8.58 13.23
C SER A 163 -6.77 -7.36 14.13
N ILE A 164 -7.91 -7.26 14.83
CA ILE A 164 -8.13 -6.17 15.78
C ILE A 164 -7.06 -6.17 16.87
N ASP A 165 -6.74 -7.34 17.45
CA ASP A 165 -5.73 -7.45 18.50
C ASP A 165 -4.33 -7.07 18.02
N GLU A 166 -3.91 -7.57 16.84
CA GLU A 166 -2.63 -7.19 16.22
C GLU A 166 -2.56 -5.68 15.96
N PHE A 167 -3.67 -5.08 15.54
CA PHE A 167 -3.72 -3.64 15.27
C PHE A 167 -3.61 -2.82 16.55
N ILE A 168 -4.33 -3.21 17.63
CA ILE A 168 -4.23 -2.51 18.93
C ILE A 168 -2.79 -2.54 19.43
N GLN A 169 -2.14 -3.71 19.40
CA GLN A 169 -0.73 -3.81 19.81
C GLN A 169 0.17 -2.91 18.97
N THR A 170 0.02 -2.95 17.63
CA THR A 170 0.82 -2.12 16.70
C THR A 170 0.54 -0.63 16.90
N PHE A 171 -0.72 -0.27 17.20
CA PHE A 171 -1.12 1.11 17.44
C PHE A 171 -0.53 1.65 18.74
N ASP A 172 -0.53 0.86 19.82
CA ASP A 172 0.10 1.22 21.07
C ASP A 172 1.62 1.41 20.93
N GLU A 173 2.27 0.53 20.17
CA GLU A 173 3.69 0.68 19.82
C GLU A 173 3.91 1.96 18.99
N ALA A 174 3.04 2.29 18.04
CA ALA A 174 3.13 3.50 17.24
C ALA A 174 2.90 4.77 18.08
N ILE A 175 1.97 4.76 19.04
CA ILE A 175 1.76 5.87 19.98
C ILE A 175 3.02 6.07 20.83
N ASN A 176 3.59 5.01 21.38
CA ASN A 176 4.81 5.09 22.18
C ASN A 176 5.99 5.59 21.35
N ASN A 177 6.10 5.13 20.09
CA ASN A 177 7.13 5.61 19.16
C ASN A 177 6.94 7.09 18.76
N ASN A 178 5.71 7.62 18.74
CA ASN A 178 5.44 9.02 18.44
C ASN A 178 5.91 9.99 19.55
N GLN A 179 6.32 9.48 20.71
CA GLN A 179 6.94 10.25 21.80
C GLN A 179 8.47 10.32 21.70
N LYS A 180 9.04 9.71 20.65
CA LYS A 180 10.49 9.75 20.45
C LYS A 180 10.98 11.18 20.23
N HIS A 181 12.14 11.46 20.84
CA HIS A 181 12.87 12.69 20.56
C HIS A 181 13.35 12.72 19.11
N VAL A 182 13.46 13.90 18.53
CA VAL A 182 13.84 14.08 17.13
C VAL A 182 15.18 13.40 16.78
N SER A 183 16.13 13.38 17.71
CA SER A 183 17.42 12.71 17.54
C SER A 183 17.31 11.18 17.37
N GLU A 184 16.31 10.56 17.97
CA GLU A 184 16.07 9.13 17.83
C GLU A 184 15.55 8.79 16.43
N TYR A 185 14.66 9.63 15.87
CA TYR A 185 14.24 9.48 14.48
C TYR A 185 15.41 9.60 13.50
N PHE A 186 16.30 10.58 13.68
CA PHE A 186 17.48 10.70 12.84
C PHE A 186 18.41 9.51 12.95
N LYS A 187 18.60 8.98 14.17
CA LYS A 187 19.39 7.75 14.36
C LYS A 187 18.79 6.55 13.62
N GLU A 188 17.47 6.38 13.66
CA GLU A 188 16.78 5.32 12.93
C GLU A 188 16.89 5.52 11.41
N ILE A 189 16.71 6.74 10.92
CA ILE A 189 16.89 7.09 9.50
C ILE A 189 18.30 6.74 9.03
N CYS A 190 19.33 7.11 9.79
CA CYS A 190 20.72 6.78 9.49
C CYS A 190 20.93 5.26 9.48
N THR A 191 20.39 4.53 10.47
CA THR A 191 20.50 3.08 10.56
C THR A 191 19.89 2.39 9.33
N ASP A 192 18.70 2.81 8.89
CA ASP A 192 18.05 2.24 7.72
C ASP A 192 18.77 2.63 6.42
N TYR A 193 19.27 3.85 6.36
CA TYR A 193 20.11 4.30 5.25
C TYR A 193 21.41 3.51 5.12
N GLU A 194 22.08 3.19 6.22
CA GLU A 194 23.30 2.39 6.24
C GLU A 194 23.06 0.94 5.81
N LYS A 195 21.92 0.35 6.16
CA LYS A 195 21.55 -1.01 5.71
C LYS A 195 21.37 -1.11 4.20
N LYS A 196 20.97 -0.02 3.54
CA LYS A 196 20.76 0.09 2.09
C LYS A 196 19.95 -1.05 1.48
N GLU A 197 18.86 -1.45 2.13
CA GLU A 197 17.95 -2.44 1.55
C GLU A 197 17.19 -1.82 0.37
N VAL A 198 17.71 -2.04 -0.84
CA VAL A 198 17.17 -1.46 -2.08
C VAL A 198 15.93 -2.21 -2.53
N ILE A 199 14.82 -1.48 -2.68
CA ILE A 199 13.57 -1.99 -3.26
C ILE A 199 13.61 -1.88 -4.79
N TRP A 200 14.01 -0.70 -5.31
CA TRP A 200 14.25 -0.45 -6.72
C TRP A 200 15.20 0.73 -6.90
N ALA A 201 15.79 0.84 -8.08
CA ALA A 201 16.61 1.97 -8.48
C ALA A 201 16.38 2.30 -9.95
N GLU A 202 16.42 3.60 -10.28
CA GLU A 202 16.28 4.13 -11.62
C GLU A 202 17.33 5.21 -11.85
N SER A 203 18.07 5.07 -12.95
CA SER A 203 19.06 6.08 -13.37
C SER A 203 18.41 7.01 -14.37
N LEU A 204 18.36 8.29 -14.02
CA LEU A 204 17.91 9.38 -14.87
C LEU A 204 19.13 10.17 -15.38
N THR A 205 18.93 11.05 -16.33
CA THR A 205 20.06 11.79 -16.99
C THR A 205 20.90 12.60 -16.00
N GLN A 206 20.29 13.13 -14.94
CA GLN A 206 20.96 14.04 -14.01
C GLN A 206 21.23 13.43 -12.64
N TYR A 207 20.51 12.37 -12.26
CA TYR A 207 20.63 11.72 -10.95
C TYR A 207 20.15 10.28 -10.99
N THR A 208 20.55 9.51 -10.00
CA THR A 208 19.97 8.20 -9.71
C THR A 208 19.00 8.33 -8.55
N LEU A 209 17.81 7.74 -8.70
CA LEU A 209 16.82 7.64 -7.65
C LEU A 209 16.76 6.19 -7.18
N THR A 210 17.01 5.97 -5.91
CA THR A 210 16.99 4.64 -5.28
C THR A 210 15.95 4.64 -4.17
N GLN A 211 15.01 3.72 -4.21
CA GLN A 211 14.06 3.52 -3.12
C GLN A 211 14.60 2.49 -2.14
N LEU A 212 14.68 2.87 -0.88
CA LEU A 212 15.15 2.07 0.23
C LEU A 212 13.97 1.61 1.09
N ARG A 213 14.15 0.49 1.77
CA ARG A 213 13.18 -0.01 2.74
C ARG A 213 13.30 0.79 4.04
N ALA A 214 12.22 1.43 4.45
CA ALA A 214 12.09 1.99 5.77
C ALA A 214 11.64 0.89 6.75
N SER A 215 12.31 0.73 7.89
CA SER A 215 11.91 -0.22 8.93
C SER A 215 10.81 0.33 9.83
N ASN A 216 10.68 1.66 9.89
CA ASN A 216 9.75 2.38 10.76
C ASN A 216 8.92 3.43 10.01
N ILE A 217 7.91 3.97 10.69
CA ILE A 217 7.21 5.18 10.26
C ILE A 217 7.85 6.36 10.98
N TYR A 218 8.63 7.16 10.23
CA TYR A 218 9.33 8.31 10.79
C TYR A 218 8.37 9.47 11.05
N PHE A 219 8.51 10.09 12.19
CA PHE A 219 7.66 11.21 12.65
C PHE A 219 6.17 10.90 12.60
N GLY A 220 5.79 9.61 12.64
CA GLY A 220 4.42 9.14 12.55
C GLY A 220 3.72 9.41 11.21
N TYR A 221 4.48 9.68 10.14
CA TYR A 221 3.92 9.98 8.84
C TYR A 221 4.68 9.36 7.66
N PHE A 222 6.01 9.48 7.61
CA PHE A 222 6.82 9.04 6.48
C PHE A 222 7.13 7.55 6.61
N ASN A 223 6.65 6.76 5.67
CA ASN A 223 6.85 5.30 5.65
C ASN A 223 7.72 4.82 4.48
N TYR A 224 8.29 5.77 3.71
CA TYR A 224 9.19 5.50 2.59
C TYR A 224 10.42 6.36 2.67
N MET A 225 11.52 5.76 2.24
CA MET A 225 12.82 6.44 2.10
C MET A 225 13.29 6.29 0.65
N SER A 226 13.74 7.38 0.06
CA SER A 226 14.41 7.39 -1.24
C SER A 226 15.73 8.13 -1.13
N GLU A 227 16.74 7.68 -1.86
CA GLU A 227 18.01 8.35 -2.04
C GLU A 227 18.05 8.95 -3.45
N ARG A 228 18.32 10.24 -3.55
CA ARG A 228 18.63 10.89 -4.81
C ARG A 228 20.10 11.24 -4.82
N THR A 229 20.86 10.60 -5.71
CA THR A 229 22.30 10.83 -5.85
C THR A 229 22.58 11.49 -7.20
N SER A 230 23.22 12.65 -7.17
CA SER A 230 23.80 13.35 -8.31
C SER A 230 25.33 13.36 -8.23
N LYS A 231 26.02 14.06 -9.14
CA LYS A 231 27.47 14.20 -9.09
C LYS A 231 27.94 14.96 -7.85
N ASP A 232 27.15 15.90 -7.37
CA ASP A 232 27.56 16.90 -6.39
C ASP A 232 26.88 16.71 -5.02
N GLU A 233 25.78 15.97 -4.98
CA GLU A 233 25.00 15.82 -3.75
C GLU A 233 24.31 14.47 -3.65
N THR A 234 24.09 14.04 -2.41
CA THR A 234 23.21 12.94 -2.05
C THR A 234 22.16 13.46 -1.07
N VAL A 235 20.90 13.23 -1.42
CA VAL A 235 19.75 13.68 -0.63
C VAL A 235 18.91 12.49 -0.23
N ILE A 236 18.62 12.36 1.06
CA ILE A 236 17.64 11.40 1.58
C ILE A 236 16.26 12.06 1.56
N ILE A 237 15.28 11.39 0.99
CA ILE A 237 13.92 11.90 0.85
C ILE A 237 12.99 10.94 1.59
N LEU A 238 12.34 11.43 2.64
CA LEU A 238 11.27 10.71 3.30
C LEU A 238 9.93 11.15 2.73
N HIS A 239 9.07 10.19 2.44
CA HIS A 239 7.73 10.45 1.91
C HIS A 239 6.73 9.36 2.31
N LYS A 240 5.46 9.59 2.03
CA LYS A 240 4.40 8.60 2.19
C LYS A 240 4.21 7.85 0.88
N ASN A 241 4.01 6.55 0.95
CA ASN A 241 3.87 5.69 -0.24
C ASN A 241 2.64 6.03 -1.09
N LYS A 242 1.58 6.49 -0.48
CA LYS A 242 0.30 6.68 -1.15
C LYS A 242 -0.05 8.15 -1.26
N ARG A 243 -0.52 8.55 -2.45
CA ARG A 243 -1.14 9.85 -2.63
C ARG A 243 -2.40 9.93 -1.77
N ALA A 244 -2.41 10.89 -0.85
CA ALA A 244 -3.63 11.25 -0.16
C ALA A 244 -4.59 11.94 -1.14
N SER A 245 -5.90 11.83 -0.92
CA SER A 245 -6.82 12.76 -1.58
C SER A 245 -6.53 14.17 -1.05
N GLN A 246 -6.82 15.20 -1.86
CA GLN A 246 -6.62 16.59 -1.42
C GLN A 246 -7.26 16.88 -0.06
N LEU A 247 -8.42 16.29 0.21
CA LEU A 247 -9.17 16.46 1.45
C LEU A 247 -8.47 15.81 2.64
N LEU A 248 -7.91 14.61 2.48
CA LEU A 248 -7.16 13.91 3.53
C LEU A 248 -5.83 14.62 3.80
N LEU A 249 -5.16 15.10 2.77
CA LEU A 249 -3.93 15.85 2.92
C LEU A 249 -4.15 17.12 3.74
N ILE A 250 -5.24 17.85 3.49
CA ILE A 250 -5.61 19.06 4.26
C ILE A 250 -5.76 18.76 5.75
N GLN A 251 -6.41 17.66 6.09
CA GLN A 251 -6.62 17.28 7.49
C GLN A 251 -5.32 16.77 8.16
N GLU A 252 -4.51 16.04 7.44
CA GLU A 252 -3.25 15.47 7.96
C GLU A 252 -2.14 16.52 8.08
N ILE A 253 -2.03 17.45 7.14
CA ILE A 253 -0.89 18.39 7.05
C ILE A 253 -0.72 19.22 8.32
N GLU A 254 -1.79 19.81 8.81
CA GLU A 254 -1.69 20.62 10.02
C GLU A 254 -1.13 19.81 11.18
N ILE A 255 -1.59 18.59 11.36
CA ILE A 255 -1.14 17.69 12.44
C ILE A 255 0.33 17.33 12.24
N VAL A 256 0.70 16.90 11.03
CA VAL A 256 2.05 16.45 10.71
C VAL A 256 3.06 17.59 10.77
N VAL A 257 2.76 18.72 10.11
CA VAL A 257 3.65 19.88 10.09
C VAL A 257 3.84 20.45 11.51
N ASN A 258 2.75 20.58 12.28
CA ASN A 258 2.86 21.09 13.65
C ASN A 258 3.64 20.14 14.56
N ARG A 259 3.55 18.82 14.36
CA ARG A 259 4.38 17.84 15.06
C ARG A 259 5.85 18.03 14.72
N LEU A 260 6.19 18.05 13.42
CA LEU A 260 7.56 18.28 12.95
C LEU A 260 8.14 19.60 13.45
N VAL A 261 7.34 20.68 13.42
CA VAL A 261 7.73 21.99 13.94
C VAL A 261 8.11 21.90 15.41
N ARG A 262 7.30 21.25 16.23
CA ARG A 262 7.60 21.08 17.66
C ARG A 262 8.89 20.30 17.86
N SER A 263 9.03 19.15 17.16
CA SER A 263 10.23 18.33 17.24
C SER A 263 11.49 19.08 16.78
N PHE A 264 11.41 19.87 15.72
CA PHE A 264 12.56 20.64 15.24
C PHE A 264 12.88 21.84 16.13
N ASN A 265 11.88 22.47 16.75
CA ASN A 265 12.12 23.55 17.71
C ASN A 265 12.85 23.06 18.97
N GLU A 266 12.72 21.77 19.35
CA GLU A 266 13.49 21.16 20.43
C GLU A 266 15.00 21.11 20.14
N ILE A 267 15.40 21.09 18.87
CA ILE A 267 16.80 21.11 18.44
C ILE A 267 17.28 22.47 17.93
N GLY A 268 16.57 23.54 18.30
CA GLY A 268 16.98 24.93 18.05
C GLY A 268 16.40 25.57 16.80
N ALA A 269 15.45 24.92 16.10
CA ALA A 269 14.69 25.58 15.04
C ALA A 269 13.76 26.66 15.65
N THR A 270 13.37 27.63 14.83
CA THR A 270 12.41 28.69 15.19
C THR A 270 11.23 28.73 14.25
N PHE A 271 10.61 27.59 14.01
CA PHE A 271 9.45 27.50 13.14
C PHE A 271 8.17 27.92 13.86
N SER A 272 7.34 28.72 13.18
CA SER A 272 5.95 28.95 13.57
C SER A 272 5.08 27.73 13.27
N LEU A 273 3.98 27.59 13.99
CA LEU A 273 2.96 26.59 13.67
C LEU A 273 2.38 26.82 12.27
N PHE A 274 1.80 25.78 11.69
CA PHE A 274 1.21 25.83 10.37
C PHE A 274 0.03 26.81 10.30
N ASN A 275 0.10 27.75 9.34
CA ASN A 275 -0.95 28.72 9.10
C ASN A 275 -1.76 28.29 7.85
N LYS A 276 -2.97 27.76 8.10
CA LYS A 276 -3.85 27.26 7.04
C LYS A 276 -4.14 28.28 5.95
N ASP A 277 -4.43 29.52 6.34
CA ASP A 277 -4.91 30.54 5.42
C ASP A 277 -3.84 30.97 4.40
N VAL A 278 -2.59 30.97 4.83
CA VAL A 278 -1.44 31.39 4.01
C VAL A 278 -0.79 30.20 3.32
N GLU A 279 -0.40 29.19 4.09
CA GLU A 279 0.44 28.09 3.60
C GLU A 279 -0.31 27.13 2.70
N PHE A 280 -1.62 27.00 2.90
CA PHE A 280 -2.45 26.14 2.05
C PHE A 280 -2.48 26.61 0.59
N SER A 281 -2.53 27.91 0.39
CA SER A 281 -2.46 28.49 -0.96
C SER A 281 -1.12 28.18 -1.65
N GLN A 282 -0.03 28.25 -0.91
CA GLN A 282 1.31 27.92 -1.39
C GLN A 282 1.44 26.43 -1.73
N MET A 283 0.87 25.56 -0.89
CA MET A 283 0.89 24.10 -1.13
C MET A 283 0.14 23.70 -2.40
N ARG A 284 -0.99 24.34 -2.69
CA ARG A 284 -1.76 24.07 -3.91
C ARG A 284 -0.98 24.34 -5.20
N THR A 285 -0.07 25.28 -5.15
CA THR A 285 0.80 25.64 -6.27
C THR A 285 2.09 24.83 -6.33
N GLY A 286 2.34 23.94 -5.36
CA GLY A 286 3.59 23.19 -5.24
C GLY A 286 4.81 24.02 -4.82
N ASN A 287 4.60 25.24 -4.31
CA ASN A 287 5.67 26.18 -3.95
C ASN A 287 5.91 26.30 -2.43
N TRP A 288 5.26 25.47 -1.63
CA TRP A 288 5.44 25.51 -0.20
C TRP A 288 6.69 24.76 0.24
N ASN A 289 7.50 25.41 1.08
CA ASN A 289 8.62 24.77 1.74
C ASN A 289 8.94 25.42 3.07
N ARG A 290 9.60 24.66 3.96
CA ARG A 290 10.20 25.13 5.21
C ARG A 290 11.61 24.56 5.29
N ILE A 291 12.60 25.42 5.43
CA ILE A 291 14.01 25.03 5.44
C ILE A 291 14.59 25.25 6.81
N LEU A 292 15.21 24.19 7.36
CA LEU A 292 16.01 24.22 8.58
C LEU A 292 17.46 23.96 8.20
N LYS A 293 18.34 24.90 8.54
CA LYS A 293 19.78 24.73 8.36
C LYS A 293 20.40 24.29 9.67
N LEU A 294 20.97 23.11 9.67
CA LEU A 294 21.81 22.58 10.74
C LEU A 294 23.28 22.67 10.35
N ASN A 295 24.19 22.45 11.30
CA ASN A 295 25.63 22.49 11.02
C ASN A 295 26.02 21.45 9.95
N ASP A 296 25.50 20.24 10.05
CA ASP A 296 25.89 19.09 9.24
C ASP A 296 24.86 18.67 8.19
N ALA A 297 23.68 19.30 8.17
CA ALA A 297 22.62 18.96 7.24
C ALA A 297 21.66 20.13 7.00
N ASP A 298 21.12 20.18 5.78
CA ASP A 298 19.97 21.03 5.47
C ASP A 298 18.73 20.13 5.38
N ILE A 299 17.67 20.49 6.11
CA ILE A 299 16.40 19.79 6.12
C ILE A 299 15.37 20.67 5.45
N CYS A 300 14.65 20.13 4.45
CA CYS A 300 13.59 20.84 3.75
C CYS A 300 12.29 20.03 3.81
N LEU A 301 11.28 20.59 4.44
CA LEU A 301 9.92 20.06 4.39
C LEU A 301 9.18 20.76 3.25
N THR A 302 8.68 20.00 2.27
CA THR A 302 8.11 20.57 1.03
C THR A 302 7.04 19.68 0.42
N ASN A 303 6.23 20.25 -0.47
CA ASN A 303 5.35 19.54 -1.38
C ASN A 303 5.66 19.84 -2.86
N ALA A 304 6.85 20.38 -3.16
CA ALA A 304 7.18 20.93 -4.47
C ALA A 304 7.11 19.93 -5.65
N GLN A 305 7.22 18.64 -5.40
CA GLN A 305 7.17 17.61 -6.47
C GLN A 305 5.76 17.11 -6.75
N ASP A 306 4.92 17.09 -5.74
CA ASP A 306 3.52 16.67 -5.86
C ASP A 306 2.68 17.44 -4.84
N PRO A 307 1.73 18.30 -5.27
CA PRO A 307 0.93 19.12 -4.37
C PRO A 307 0.07 18.30 -3.39
N PHE A 308 -0.08 16.99 -3.63
CA PHE A 308 -0.82 16.08 -2.77
C PHE A 308 0.05 15.21 -1.86
N MET A 309 1.36 15.48 -1.82
CA MET A 309 2.30 14.74 -0.99
C MET A 309 3.22 15.69 -0.22
N LEU A 310 3.59 15.26 0.99
CA LEU A 310 4.56 15.92 1.82
C LEU A 310 5.87 15.14 1.76
N TYR A 311 6.97 15.84 1.55
CA TYR A 311 8.32 15.30 1.50
C TYR A 311 9.20 15.96 2.56
N LEU A 312 10.01 15.13 3.23
CA LEU A 312 11.09 15.63 4.09
C LEU A 312 12.42 15.29 3.43
N TRP A 313 13.11 16.30 2.94
CA TRP A 313 14.42 16.20 2.30
C TRP A 313 15.51 16.46 3.32
N ILE A 314 16.50 15.56 3.39
CA ILE A 314 17.66 15.67 4.27
C ILE A 314 18.89 15.66 3.37
N ASN A 315 19.51 16.83 3.22
CA ASN A 315 20.76 16.98 2.47
C ASN A 315 21.91 16.93 3.48
N VAL A 316 22.63 15.81 3.50
CA VAL A 316 23.79 15.63 4.35
C VAL A 316 24.99 16.31 3.68
N ARG A 317 25.50 17.35 4.29
CA ARG A 317 26.74 17.96 3.83
C ARG A 317 27.89 17.01 4.08
N HIS A 318 28.55 16.56 3.03
CA HIS A 318 29.77 15.79 3.19
C HIS A 318 30.78 16.65 3.97
N PRO A 319 31.37 16.14 5.05
CA PRO A 319 32.45 16.85 5.70
C PRO A 319 33.52 17.11 4.64
N VAL A 320 33.81 18.36 4.38
CA VAL A 320 34.93 18.76 3.54
C VAL A 320 36.14 18.04 4.07
N SER A 321 36.68 17.08 3.30
CA SER A 321 37.93 16.42 3.65
C SER A 321 38.95 17.54 3.78
N ILE A 322 39.28 17.90 5.03
CA ILE A 322 40.41 18.77 5.30
C ILE A 322 41.62 17.97 4.81
N GLN A 323 42.05 18.31 3.58
CA GLN A 323 43.35 17.85 3.09
C GLN A 323 44.38 18.49 4.02
N SER A 324 44.96 17.65 4.89
CA SER A 324 46.12 17.97 5.71
C SER A 324 47.36 18.06 4.84
#